data_3f27c57a4869a73e6f9ec6493b3c766f
#
_entry.id   3f27c57a4869a73e6f9ec6493b3c766f
#
_cell.length_a   1.000
_cell.length_b   1.000
_cell.length_c   1.000
_cell.angle_alpha   90.00
_cell.angle_beta   90.00
_cell.angle_gamma   90.00
#
_symmetry.space_group_name_H-M   'P 1'
#
loop_
_entity.id
_entity.type
_entity.pdbx_description
1 polymer ?
#
loop_
_entity_poly.entity_id
_entity_poly.type
_entity_poly.pdbx_seq_one_letter_code
_entity_poly.pdbx_strand_id
1 'polypeptide(L)'
;IFDSCGYLLEKGHGESLFGRVFEQTEFRREDIILQSKCGIVPGVMYDFSKEHILQSVEESLRRLRTDYLDILLLHRPDALMEPEEVAEAFDLLEGSGKVRHFGVSNHTPMQIQLLKKCVRQDLLVNQLQFSIPFSNMVASGLEANMLTDGAVNRDNSVLDFCRLHDMTIQAWSPFQYGFFEGGICLTVRNIRN
;
A
#
# COMPACT_ATOMS: atom_id res chain seq x y z
N ILE A 1 -10.04 5.47 -7.54
CA ILE A 1 -9.43 4.41 -6.70
C ILE A 1 -10.11 4.45 -5.34
N PHE A 2 -10.64 3.32 -4.91
CA PHE A 2 -11.08 3.12 -3.53
C PHE A 2 -10.00 2.35 -2.79
N ASP A 3 -9.47 2.96 -1.74
CA ASP A 3 -8.41 2.40 -0.91
C ASP A 3 -8.98 2.01 0.46
N SER A 4 -8.84 0.76 0.81
CA SER A 4 -9.30 0.23 2.08
C SER A 4 -8.18 -0.54 2.79
N CYS A 5 -8.46 -1.02 3.97
CA CYS A 5 -7.65 -2.04 4.63
C CYS A 5 -8.51 -2.79 5.65
N GLY A 6 -8.23 -4.08 5.81
CA GLY A 6 -8.92 -4.92 6.78
C GLY A 6 -8.65 -4.60 8.25
N TYR A 7 -7.78 -3.61 8.52
CA TYR A 7 -7.26 -3.30 9.85
C TYR A 7 -7.92 -2.10 10.54
N LEU A 8 -8.27 -1.03 9.79
CA LEU A 8 -8.80 0.20 10.37
C LEU A 8 -10.26 0.05 10.79
N LEU A 9 -10.59 0.55 11.98
CA LEU A 9 -11.94 0.56 12.58
C LEU A 9 -12.56 -0.85 12.67
N GLU A 10 -12.38 -1.52 13.82
CA GLU A 10 -13.00 -2.81 14.14
C GLU A 10 -12.92 -3.87 13.03
N LYS A 11 -11.73 -4.43 12.81
CA LYS A 11 -11.49 -5.63 11.96
C LYS A 11 -12.30 -5.67 10.65
N GLY A 12 -12.03 -4.74 9.73
CA GLY A 12 -12.63 -4.79 8.39
C GLY A 12 -13.99 -4.11 8.26
N HIS A 13 -14.38 -3.26 9.22
CA HIS A 13 -15.63 -2.49 9.15
C HIS A 13 -15.69 -1.62 7.90
N GLY A 14 -14.59 -0.95 7.52
CA GLY A 14 -14.50 -0.13 6.31
C GLY A 14 -14.76 -0.92 5.04
N GLU A 15 -14.15 -2.09 4.89
CA GLU A 15 -14.39 -2.98 3.76
C GLU A 15 -15.82 -3.50 3.71
N SER A 16 -16.37 -3.90 4.88
CA SER A 16 -17.75 -4.38 4.97
C SER A 16 -18.77 -3.28 4.67
N LEU A 17 -18.50 -2.06 5.10
CA LEU A 17 -19.35 -0.91 4.79
C LEU A 17 -19.31 -0.60 3.29
N PHE A 18 -18.10 -0.56 2.71
CA PHE A 18 -17.92 -0.34 1.28
C PHE A 18 -18.69 -1.39 0.47
N GLY A 19 -18.51 -2.68 0.75
CA GLY A 19 -19.17 -3.77 0.03
C GLY A 19 -20.70 -3.64 0.05
N ARG A 20 -21.29 -3.29 1.20
CA ARG A 20 -22.74 -3.07 1.33
C ARG A 20 -23.23 -1.84 0.58
N VAL A 21 -22.48 -0.75 0.62
CA VAL A 21 -22.85 0.49 -0.07
C VAL A 21 -22.69 0.32 -1.58
N PHE A 22 -21.60 -0.30 -2.01
CA PHE A 22 -21.32 -0.50 -3.43
C PHE A 22 -22.40 -1.30 -4.15
N GLU A 23 -22.96 -2.35 -3.52
CA GLU A 23 -24.10 -3.11 -4.06
C GLU A 23 -25.37 -2.28 -4.29
N GLN A 24 -25.48 -1.13 -3.61
CA GLN A 24 -26.63 -0.23 -3.76
C GLN A 24 -26.41 0.85 -4.81
N THR A 25 -25.25 0.86 -5.47
CA THR A 25 -24.91 1.82 -6.53
C THR A 25 -25.16 1.22 -7.91
N GLU A 26 -25.22 2.08 -8.92
CA GLU A 26 -25.31 1.69 -10.32
C GLU A 26 -23.92 1.43 -10.95
N PHE A 27 -22.84 1.63 -10.19
CA PHE A 27 -21.48 1.38 -10.66
C PHE A 27 -21.21 -0.11 -10.80
N ARG A 28 -20.60 -0.49 -11.91
CA ARG A 28 -20.10 -1.85 -12.11
C ARG A 28 -18.73 -2.02 -11.48
N ARG A 29 -18.38 -3.24 -11.10
CA ARG A 29 -17.09 -3.53 -10.45
C ARG A 29 -15.88 -3.09 -11.31
N GLU A 30 -15.98 -3.21 -12.62
CA GLU A 30 -14.95 -2.81 -13.58
C GLU A 30 -14.80 -1.29 -13.76
N ASP A 31 -15.75 -0.49 -13.29
CA ASP A 31 -15.69 0.98 -13.38
C ASP A 31 -14.83 1.59 -12.25
N ILE A 32 -14.41 0.76 -11.27
CA ILE A 32 -13.62 1.20 -10.13
C ILE A 32 -12.29 0.46 -10.04
N ILE A 33 -11.28 1.12 -9.48
CA ILE A 33 -10.05 0.49 -9.01
C ILE A 33 -10.19 0.29 -7.51
N LEU A 34 -10.19 -0.97 -7.06
CA LEU A 34 -10.35 -1.36 -5.68
C LEU A 34 -9.02 -1.85 -5.13
N GLN A 35 -8.54 -1.19 -4.10
CA GLN A 35 -7.28 -1.48 -3.44
C GLN A 35 -7.52 -1.87 -1.99
N SER A 36 -6.82 -2.89 -1.52
CA SER A 36 -6.78 -3.25 -0.10
C SER A 36 -5.35 -3.59 0.34
N LYS A 37 -5.19 -3.90 1.63
CA LYS A 37 -3.89 -4.09 2.27
C LYS A 37 -3.91 -5.31 3.18
N CYS A 38 -2.75 -5.96 3.31
CA CYS A 38 -2.52 -7.08 4.23
C CYS A 38 -1.23 -6.91 5.04
N GLY A 39 -0.96 -7.84 5.93
CA GLY A 39 0.31 -7.92 6.67
C GLY A 39 0.32 -7.26 8.04
N ILE A 40 -0.82 -6.81 8.56
CA ILE A 40 -0.94 -6.35 9.95
C ILE A 40 -1.83 -7.31 10.74
N VAL A 41 -1.25 -7.90 11.79
CA VAL A 41 -1.98 -8.60 12.84
C VAL A 41 -2.19 -7.60 13.99
N PRO A 42 -3.42 -7.07 14.20
CA PRO A 42 -3.67 -5.94 15.07
C PRO A 42 -3.19 -6.16 16.51
N GLY A 43 -2.32 -5.25 16.99
CA GLY A 43 -1.81 -5.28 18.37
C GLY A 43 -0.81 -6.42 18.66
N VAL A 44 -0.41 -7.19 17.64
CA VAL A 44 0.47 -8.36 17.80
C VAL A 44 1.75 -8.20 17.01
N MET A 45 1.68 -8.16 15.66
CA MET A 45 2.87 -8.15 14.81
C MET A 45 2.56 -7.71 13.38
N TYR A 46 3.60 -7.53 12.57
CA TYR A 46 3.53 -7.56 11.11
C TYR A 46 3.83 -8.98 10.65
N ASP A 47 3.09 -9.47 9.65
CA ASP A 47 3.17 -10.85 9.21
C ASP A 47 3.01 -10.93 7.68
N PHE A 48 4.10 -11.28 7.00
CA PHE A 48 4.14 -11.48 5.55
C PHE A 48 4.29 -12.96 5.17
N SER A 49 3.93 -13.87 6.08
CA SER A 49 3.84 -15.28 5.74
C SER A 49 2.84 -15.50 4.61
N LYS A 50 3.08 -16.50 3.80
CA LYS A 50 2.19 -16.87 2.68
C LYS A 50 0.76 -17.09 3.17
N GLU A 51 0.59 -17.84 4.24
CA GLU A 51 -0.70 -18.17 4.83
C GLU A 51 -1.48 -16.91 5.23
N HIS A 52 -0.81 -15.98 5.92
CA HIS A 52 -1.45 -14.73 6.37
C HIS A 52 -1.85 -13.84 5.21
N ILE A 53 -1.00 -13.72 4.17
CA ILE A 53 -1.31 -12.95 2.96
C ILE A 53 -2.55 -13.53 2.26
N LEU A 54 -2.56 -14.85 2.01
CA LEU A 54 -3.67 -15.52 1.34
C LEU A 54 -4.98 -15.38 2.12
N GLN A 55 -4.93 -15.65 3.44
CA GLN A 55 -6.11 -15.52 4.30
C GLN A 55 -6.64 -14.09 4.33
N SER A 56 -5.75 -13.09 4.44
CA SER A 56 -6.13 -11.67 4.46
C SER A 56 -6.87 -11.27 3.18
N VAL A 57 -6.42 -11.75 2.01
CA VAL A 57 -7.10 -11.48 0.74
C VAL A 57 -8.48 -12.13 0.69
N GLU A 58 -8.61 -13.39 1.08
CA GLU A 58 -9.92 -14.07 1.11
C GLU A 58 -10.92 -13.32 2.01
N GLU A 59 -10.46 -12.89 3.17
CA GLU A 59 -11.30 -12.13 4.09
C GLU A 59 -11.69 -10.76 3.53
N SER A 60 -10.75 -10.06 2.87
CA SER A 60 -11.02 -8.77 2.21
C SER A 60 -12.02 -8.92 1.07
N LEU A 61 -11.86 -9.91 0.20
CA LEU A 61 -12.78 -10.18 -0.90
C LEU A 61 -14.19 -10.45 -0.39
N ARG A 62 -14.32 -11.27 0.66
CA ARG A 62 -15.61 -11.57 1.29
C ARG A 62 -16.28 -10.31 1.87
N ARG A 63 -15.52 -9.44 2.58
CA ARG A 63 -16.04 -8.20 3.16
C ARG A 63 -16.41 -7.17 2.09
N LEU A 64 -15.58 -7.04 1.06
CA LEU A 64 -15.78 -6.14 -0.08
C LEU A 64 -16.85 -6.63 -1.06
N ARG A 65 -17.29 -7.91 -0.93
CA ARG A 65 -18.27 -8.57 -1.82
C ARG A 65 -17.84 -8.53 -3.29
N THR A 66 -16.62 -8.92 -3.55
CA THR A 66 -16.01 -8.92 -4.88
C THR A 66 -15.12 -10.16 -5.06
N ASP A 67 -14.91 -10.56 -6.30
CA ASP A 67 -14.08 -11.71 -6.62
C ASP A 67 -12.61 -11.35 -6.81
N TYR A 68 -12.28 -10.06 -6.93
CA TYR A 68 -10.90 -9.63 -7.14
C TYR A 68 -10.61 -8.24 -6.56
N LEU A 69 -9.33 -8.02 -6.26
CA LEU A 69 -8.74 -6.71 -6.02
C LEU A 69 -7.95 -6.25 -7.26
N ASP A 70 -8.02 -4.97 -7.58
CA ASP A 70 -7.15 -4.42 -8.61
C ASP A 70 -5.72 -4.25 -8.09
N ILE A 71 -5.57 -3.86 -6.82
CA ILE A 71 -4.26 -3.68 -6.18
C ILE A 71 -4.28 -4.24 -4.76
N LEU A 72 -3.25 -5.03 -4.42
CA LEU A 72 -2.95 -5.44 -3.04
C LEU A 72 -1.67 -4.78 -2.58
N LEU A 73 -1.68 -4.13 -1.41
CA LEU A 73 -0.50 -3.55 -0.78
C LEU A 73 -0.06 -4.37 0.45
N LEU A 74 1.24 -4.58 0.58
CA LEU A 74 1.85 -4.93 1.87
C LEU A 74 1.86 -3.69 2.75
N HIS A 75 1.10 -3.69 3.87
CA HIS A 75 0.68 -2.47 4.56
C HIS A 75 1.79 -1.77 5.35
N ARG A 76 2.59 -2.53 6.09
CA ARG A 76 3.75 -2.08 6.87
C ARG A 76 4.87 -3.09 6.72
N PRO A 77 6.14 -2.65 6.64
CA PRO A 77 7.23 -3.58 6.51
C PRO A 77 7.25 -4.62 7.65
N ASP A 78 7.28 -5.88 7.28
CA ASP A 78 7.75 -6.94 8.16
C ASP A 78 9.27 -7.05 7.99
N ALA A 79 10.02 -6.71 9.03
CA ALA A 79 11.47 -6.66 8.96
C ALA A 79 12.14 -8.04 8.88
N LEU A 80 11.39 -9.08 9.23
CA LEU A 80 11.85 -10.47 9.24
C LEU A 80 11.15 -11.33 8.18
N MET A 81 10.50 -10.70 7.19
CA MET A 81 9.84 -11.42 6.11
C MET A 81 10.78 -12.32 5.33
N GLU A 82 10.26 -13.43 4.88
CA GLU A 82 10.89 -14.31 3.89
C GLU A 82 10.35 -13.91 2.49
N PRO A 83 11.16 -13.29 1.62
CA PRO A 83 10.69 -12.83 0.30
C PRO A 83 10.13 -13.95 -0.57
N GLU A 84 10.58 -15.17 -0.37
CA GLU A 84 10.12 -16.37 -1.05
C GLU A 84 8.65 -16.67 -0.74
N GLU A 85 8.22 -16.53 0.52
CA GLU A 85 6.83 -16.75 0.93
C GLU A 85 5.91 -15.67 0.32
N VAL A 86 6.37 -14.43 0.29
CA VAL A 86 5.62 -13.34 -0.36
C VAL A 86 5.49 -13.61 -1.86
N ALA A 87 6.55 -14.09 -2.51
CA ALA A 87 6.52 -14.41 -3.94
C ALA A 87 5.53 -15.54 -4.24
N GLU A 88 5.54 -16.62 -3.44
CA GLU A 88 4.58 -17.71 -3.58
C GLU A 88 3.13 -17.24 -3.40
N ALA A 89 2.88 -16.39 -2.40
CA ALA A 89 1.54 -15.84 -2.19
C ALA A 89 1.09 -15.00 -3.38
N PHE A 90 1.95 -14.14 -3.90
CA PHE A 90 1.64 -13.28 -5.05
C PHE A 90 1.39 -14.09 -6.33
N ASP A 91 2.18 -15.13 -6.57
CA ASP A 91 1.99 -16.04 -7.71
C ASP A 91 0.62 -16.74 -7.65
N LEU A 92 0.21 -17.21 -6.48
CA LEU A 92 -1.09 -17.86 -6.30
C LEU A 92 -2.25 -16.85 -6.48
N LEU A 93 -2.13 -15.65 -5.93
CA LEU A 93 -3.16 -14.61 -6.01
C LEU A 93 -3.33 -14.08 -7.44
N GLU A 94 -2.23 -13.86 -8.16
CA GLU A 94 -2.24 -13.46 -9.56
C GLU A 94 -2.77 -14.58 -10.43
N GLY A 95 -2.26 -15.80 -10.26
CA GLY A 95 -2.65 -16.98 -11.05
C GLY A 95 -4.13 -17.36 -10.89
N SER A 96 -4.72 -17.12 -9.72
CA SER A 96 -6.15 -17.31 -9.46
C SER A 96 -7.03 -16.13 -9.92
N GLY A 97 -6.43 -15.01 -10.36
CA GLY A 97 -7.14 -13.79 -10.74
C GLY A 97 -7.72 -12.99 -9.57
N LYS A 98 -7.39 -13.33 -8.32
CA LYS A 98 -7.89 -12.64 -7.13
C LYS A 98 -7.22 -11.28 -6.90
N VAL A 99 -6.00 -11.10 -7.39
CA VAL A 99 -5.27 -9.84 -7.34
C VAL A 99 -4.63 -9.58 -8.71
N ARG A 100 -4.83 -8.39 -9.25
CA ARG A 100 -4.30 -8.00 -10.56
C ARG A 100 -2.92 -7.37 -10.49
N HIS A 101 -2.69 -6.54 -9.47
CA HIS A 101 -1.44 -5.79 -9.28
C HIS A 101 -1.05 -5.73 -7.81
N PHE A 102 0.23 -5.49 -7.58
CA PHE A 102 0.82 -5.48 -6.25
C PHE A 102 1.56 -4.17 -5.98
N GLY A 103 1.74 -3.88 -4.71
CA GLY A 103 2.50 -2.76 -4.24
C GLY A 103 2.82 -2.89 -2.75
N VAL A 104 3.38 -1.83 -2.21
CA VAL A 104 3.79 -1.76 -0.81
C VAL A 104 3.31 -0.46 -0.18
N SER A 105 3.40 -0.36 1.14
CA SER A 105 3.16 0.86 1.88
C SER A 105 4.24 1.04 2.95
N ASN A 106 4.80 2.23 3.03
CA ASN A 106 5.86 2.62 3.98
C ASN A 106 7.16 1.80 3.87
N HIS A 107 7.45 1.22 2.72
CA HIS A 107 8.68 0.46 2.50
C HIS A 107 9.83 1.38 2.05
N THR A 108 11.01 1.10 2.58
CA THR A 108 12.25 1.73 2.13
C THR A 108 12.74 1.09 0.82
N PRO A 109 13.61 1.78 0.05
CA PRO A 109 14.21 1.24 -1.17
C PRO A 109 14.82 -0.15 -0.99
N MET A 110 15.57 -0.37 0.11
CA MET A 110 16.22 -1.66 0.35
C MET A 110 15.23 -2.78 0.65
N GLN A 111 14.14 -2.50 1.34
CA GLN A 111 13.07 -3.48 1.56
C GLN A 111 12.36 -3.87 0.26
N ILE A 112 12.15 -2.89 -0.63
CA ILE A 112 11.60 -3.16 -1.96
C ILE A 112 12.56 -4.01 -2.79
N GLN A 113 13.85 -3.68 -2.79
CA GLN A 113 14.85 -4.50 -3.49
C GLN A 113 14.95 -5.92 -2.95
N LEU A 114 14.84 -6.10 -1.62
CA LEU A 114 14.81 -7.41 -1.00
C LEU A 114 13.60 -8.23 -1.48
N LEU A 115 12.40 -7.65 -1.51
CA LEU A 115 11.21 -8.30 -2.09
C LEU A 115 11.42 -8.67 -3.56
N LYS A 116 11.95 -7.75 -4.36
CA LYS A 116 12.19 -7.95 -5.81
C LYS A 116 13.24 -9.01 -6.12
N LYS A 117 13.98 -9.50 -5.13
CA LYS A 117 14.86 -10.66 -5.30
C LYS A 117 14.08 -11.93 -5.67
N CYS A 118 12.88 -12.10 -5.14
CA CYS A 118 12.04 -13.29 -5.33
C CYS A 118 10.70 -12.96 -6.01
N VAL A 119 10.11 -11.81 -5.72
CA VAL A 119 8.83 -11.36 -6.30
C VAL A 119 9.06 -10.92 -7.75
N ARG A 120 8.43 -11.61 -8.70
CA ARG A 120 8.52 -11.32 -10.14
C ARG A 120 7.56 -10.22 -10.60
N GLN A 121 6.44 -10.04 -9.88
CA GLN A 121 5.43 -9.03 -10.19
C GLN A 121 5.99 -7.62 -9.98
N ASP A 122 5.52 -6.68 -10.78
CA ASP A 122 5.85 -5.27 -10.57
C ASP A 122 5.14 -4.72 -9.34
N LEU A 123 5.92 -4.06 -8.48
CA LEU A 123 5.40 -3.33 -7.34
C LEU A 123 5.04 -1.91 -7.80
N LEU A 124 3.80 -1.72 -8.25
CA LEU A 124 3.38 -0.50 -8.94
C LEU A 124 3.27 0.72 -8.02
N VAL A 125 3.08 0.49 -6.72
CA VAL A 125 2.74 1.52 -5.75
C VAL A 125 3.62 1.39 -4.52
N ASN A 126 4.12 2.51 -4.01
CA ASN A 126 4.52 2.67 -2.62
C ASN A 126 3.64 3.74 -1.97
N GLN A 127 2.77 3.34 -1.05
CA GLN A 127 1.89 4.26 -0.35
C GLN A 127 2.61 4.84 0.88
N LEU A 128 2.84 6.15 0.88
CA LEU A 128 3.69 6.85 1.83
C LEU A 128 2.96 7.99 2.54
N GLN A 129 3.38 8.33 3.76
CA GLN A 129 2.92 9.56 4.39
C GLN A 129 3.45 10.76 3.62
N PHE A 130 2.55 11.61 3.17
CA PHE A 130 2.91 12.82 2.47
C PHE A 130 1.82 13.88 2.60
N SER A 131 2.22 15.03 3.12
CA SER A 131 1.38 16.21 3.23
C SER A 131 2.26 17.46 3.25
N ILE A 132 1.66 18.65 3.19
CA ILE A 132 2.41 19.91 3.28
C ILE A 132 3.27 19.95 4.56
N PRO A 133 2.74 19.65 5.77
CA PRO A 133 3.54 19.63 6.97
C PRO A 133 4.41 18.37 7.14
N PHE A 134 4.22 17.34 6.34
CA PHE A 134 5.01 16.11 6.36
C PHE A 134 5.57 15.81 4.98
N SER A 135 6.62 16.53 4.61
CA SER A 135 7.23 16.48 3.28
C SER A 135 8.71 16.01 3.31
N ASN A 136 9.09 15.24 4.30
CA ASN A 136 10.50 14.85 4.54
C ASN A 136 11.16 14.20 3.33
N MET A 137 10.43 13.38 2.58
CA MET A 137 10.97 12.73 1.37
C MET A 137 11.37 13.73 0.26
N VAL A 138 10.78 14.92 0.26
CA VAL A 138 11.15 16.01 -0.67
C VAL A 138 12.23 16.88 -0.05
N ALA A 139 12.07 17.27 1.23
CA ALA A 139 13.01 18.14 1.93
C ALA A 139 14.43 17.55 1.97
N SER A 140 14.57 16.26 2.23
CA SER A 140 15.89 15.60 2.27
C SER A 140 16.65 15.71 0.95
N GLY A 141 15.96 15.75 -0.18
CA GLY A 141 16.58 15.95 -1.50
C GLY A 141 16.96 17.42 -1.78
N LEU A 142 16.13 18.37 -1.31
CA LEU A 142 16.38 19.80 -1.48
C LEU A 142 17.53 20.30 -0.59
N GLU A 143 17.66 19.73 0.60
CA GLU A 143 18.66 20.13 1.61
C GLU A 143 19.88 19.18 1.61
N ALA A 144 20.09 18.43 0.54
CA ALA A 144 21.21 17.51 0.44
C ALA A 144 22.55 18.23 0.67
N ASN A 145 23.41 17.62 1.49
CA ASN A 145 24.71 18.17 1.89
C ASN A 145 24.63 19.47 2.73
N MET A 146 23.52 19.71 3.41
CA MET A 146 23.35 20.81 4.37
C MET A 146 23.37 20.29 5.82
N LEU A 147 23.61 21.20 6.78
CA LEU A 147 23.58 20.89 8.23
C LEU A 147 22.23 21.31 8.82
N THR A 148 21.14 20.84 8.26
CA THR A 148 19.77 21.13 8.67
C THR A 148 19.04 19.85 9.04
N ASP A 149 17.96 19.97 9.80
CA ASP A 149 17.13 18.81 10.15
C ASP A 149 16.48 18.15 8.93
N GLY A 150 16.17 18.91 7.89
CA GLY A 150 15.61 18.43 6.64
C GLY A 150 16.59 17.61 5.79
N ALA A 151 17.90 17.83 5.98
CA ALA A 151 18.96 17.08 5.30
C ALA A 151 19.13 15.65 5.83
N VAL A 152 18.52 15.33 6.98
CA VAL A 152 18.60 13.99 7.56
C VAL A 152 17.72 13.03 6.77
N ASN A 153 18.37 12.20 5.94
CA ASN A 153 17.68 11.16 5.19
C ASN A 153 17.19 10.05 6.12
N ARG A 154 15.87 9.94 6.31
CA ARG A 154 15.22 8.96 7.19
C ARG A 154 14.55 7.83 6.41
N ASP A 155 14.44 7.95 5.09
CA ASP A 155 13.67 7.04 4.23
C ASP A 155 14.51 6.43 3.10
N ASN A 156 15.83 6.62 3.14
CA ASN A 156 16.79 6.11 2.15
C ASN A 156 16.46 6.59 0.70
N SER A 157 16.08 7.85 0.56
CA SER A 157 15.78 8.46 -0.74
C SER A 157 14.63 7.78 -1.49
N VAL A 158 13.58 7.44 -0.76
CA VAL A 158 12.42 6.71 -1.31
C VAL A 158 11.76 7.43 -2.48
N LEU A 159 11.73 8.77 -2.48
CA LEU A 159 11.19 9.57 -3.57
C LEU A 159 11.94 9.30 -4.87
N ASP A 160 13.27 9.41 -4.84
CA ASP A 160 14.09 9.21 -6.03
C ASP A 160 14.07 7.74 -6.48
N PHE A 161 14.05 6.81 -5.53
CA PHE A 161 13.89 5.40 -5.83
C PHE A 161 12.57 5.09 -6.56
N CYS A 162 11.45 5.60 -6.06
CA CYS A 162 10.16 5.40 -6.72
C CYS A 162 10.13 6.01 -8.14
N ARG A 163 10.74 7.18 -8.31
CA ARG A 163 10.87 7.82 -9.64
C ARG A 163 11.74 7.02 -10.59
N LEU A 164 12.85 6.46 -10.11
CA LEU A 164 13.77 5.65 -10.90
C LEU A 164 13.14 4.33 -11.39
N HIS A 165 12.25 3.77 -10.58
CA HIS A 165 11.59 2.49 -10.87
C HIS A 165 10.15 2.63 -11.36
N ASP A 166 9.73 3.81 -11.77
CA ASP A 166 8.38 4.12 -12.27
C ASP A 166 7.25 3.70 -11.29
N MET A 167 7.56 3.65 -9.98
CA MET A 167 6.58 3.36 -8.94
C MET A 167 5.71 4.58 -8.63
N THR A 168 4.42 4.39 -8.57
CA THR A 168 3.48 5.45 -8.18
C THR A 168 3.53 5.66 -6.66
N ILE A 169 3.78 6.91 -6.24
CA ILE A 169 3.63 7.30 -4.84
C ILE A 169 2.17 7.66 -4.59
N GLN A 170 1.56 6.98 -3.64
CA GLN A 170 0.24 7.34 -3.11
C GLN A 170 0.42 8.03 -1.75
N ALA A 171 -0.09 9.25 -1.62
CA ALA A 171 -0.02 9.97 -0.36
C ALA A 171 -1.13 9.49 0.59
N TRP A 172 -0.76 9.05 1.80
CA TRP A 172 -1.72 8.91 2.88
C TRP A 172 -1.63 10.13 3.82
N SER A 173 -2.75 10.50 4.43
CA SER A 173 -2.92 11.72 5.26
C SER A 173 -2.45 13.00 4.55
N PRO A 174 -2.89 13.29 3.31
CA PRO A 174 -2.42 14.46 2.55
C PRO A 174 -2.84 15.80 3.19
N PHE A 175 -3.86 15.80 4.04
CA PHE A 175 -4.35 16.98 4.77
C PHE A 175 -3.88 17.05 6.22
N GLN A 176 -2.87 16.30 6.58
CA GLN A 176 -2.27 16.23 7.89
C GLN A 176 -2.76 15.08 8.78
N TYR A 177 -1.80 14.57 9.52
CA TYR A 177 -1.98 13.56 10.55
C TYR A 177 -2.79 14.13 11.72
N GLY A 178 -3.91 13.52 12.03
CA GLY A 178 -4.67 13.77 13.25
C GLY A 178 -5.58 14.99 13.28
N PHE A 179 -5.65 15.81 12.23
CA PHE A 179 -6.54 16.98 12.21
C PHE A 179 -7.96 16.65 11.70
N PHE A 180 -8.10 15.58 10.94
CA PHE A 180 -9.39 15.06 10.49
C PHE A 180 -9.44 13.58 10.80
N GLU A 181 -10.37 13.15 11.60
CA GLU A 181 -10.70 11.74 11.78
C GLU A 181 -11.18 11.19 10.43
N GLY A 182 -10.39 10.32 9.84
CA GLY A 182 -10.66 9.74 8.54
C GLY A 182 -9.80 10.33 7.42
N GLY A 183 -8.60 9.76 7.21
CA GLY A 183 -7.73 10.17 6.11
C GLY A 183 -8.34 9.85 4.74
N ILE A 184 -8.48 10.86 3.90
CA ILE A 184 -8.77 10.68 2.47
C ILE A 184 -7.44 10.40 1.79
N CYS A 185 -7.28 9.23 1.20
CA CYS A 185 -6.10 8.90 0.41
C CYS A 185 -6.27 9.49 -0.99
N LEU A 186 -5.49 10.51 -1.32
CA LEU A 186 -5.42 11.06 -2.67
C LEU A 186 -4.25 10.43 -3.42
N THR A 187 -4.52 9.85 -4.56
CA THR A 187 -3.49 9.35 -5.46
C THR A 187 -2.93 10.50 -6.26
N VAL A 188 -1.63 10.76 -6.11
CA VAL A 188 -0.92 11.66 -7.00
C VAL A 188 -0.53 10.85 -8.23
N ARG A 189 -1.21 11.07 -9.35
CA ARG A 189 -0.79 10.50 -10.64
C ARG A 189 0.58 11.04 -11.02
N ASN A 190 1.42 10.18 -11.58
CA ASN A 190 2.67 10.60 -12.22
C ASN A 190 2.40 11.82 -13.10
N ILE A 191 3.04 12.94 -12.77
CA ILE A 191 3.11 14.10 -13.63
C ILE A 191 4.15 13.75 -14.69
N ARG A 192 3.72 13.02 -15.72
CA ARG A 192 4.41 12.98 -17.01
C ARG A 192 3.54 13.73 -17.99
N ASN A 193 3.94 14.92 -18.30
CA ASN A 193 3.78 15.59 -19.59
C ASN A 193 5.16 15.77 -20.18
#